data_91aa58161efd76dfc8380482f6066b03
#
_entry.id   91aa58161efd76dfc8380482f6066b03
#
_cell.length_a   1.000
_cell.length_b   1.000
_cell.length_c   1.000
_cell.angle_alpha   90.00
_cell.angle_beta   90.00
_cell.angle_gamma   90.00
#
_symmetry.space_group_name_H-M   'P 1'
#
loop_
_entity.id
_entity.type
_entity.pdbx_description
1 polymer ?
#
loop_
_entity_poly.entity_id
_entity_poly.type
_entity_poly.pdbx_seq_one_letter_code
_entity_poly.pdbx_strand_id
1 'polypeptide(L)'
;MSTIELLTNKEYQYGFVTDIESDMIPRGLSEETVRLISEKKGEPEWMLEFRLKAYRQFLKMREPKHWPNIKYPEVDYQDIIYYSAPKQKATKASLDEVDPELLRTFEKLGIPLNEQKQLANVAVDAVFDSVSVATTYKEKLKKHGVVFCSFTEAIKDHPELIKKYLGSVVPVGDNYFAALNSAVFSDGSFVFVPKGVRCPMELSTYFRINNQESGQFERTLVVAEEGAYVSYLEGCTAPKFDKNQLHAAVVELVALDDAEIKYSTVQNWYAGDEEGKGGIYNFVTKRGAC
;
A
#
# COMPACT_ATOMS: atom_id res chain seq x y z
N MET A 1 26.56 14.50 21.63
CA MET A 1 25.31 13.95 21.09
C MET A 1 25.58 12.53 20.62
N SER A 2 24.80 11.58 21.09
CA SER A 2 24.89 10.21 20.59
C SER A 2 24.42 10.12 19.13
N THR A 3 24.84 9.07 18.40
CA THR A 3 24.38 8.85 17.01
C THR A 3 22.85 8.74 16.95
N ILE A 4 22.21 8.28 18.02
CA ILE A 4 20.76 8.18 18.17
C ILE A 4 20.12 9.58 18.25
N GLU A 5 20.68 10.50 19.06
CA GLU A 5 20.19 11.88 19.17
C GLU A 5 20.33 12.66 17.86
N LEU A 6 21.36 12.37 17.05
CA LEU A 6 21.51 12.96 15.72
C LEU A 6 20.47 12.42 14.70
N LEU A 7 19.99 11.21 14.89
CA LEU A 7 18.97 10.61 14.03
C LEU A 7 17.55 11.05 14.44
N THR A 8 17.31 11.24 15.76
CA THR A 8 15.99 11.66 16.28
C THR A 8 15.72 13.15 16.11
N ASN A 9 16.76 13.99 16.02
CA ASN A 9 16.64 15.45 15.85
C ASN A 9 16.69 15.93 14.40
N LYS A 10 16.62 15.01 13.41
CA LYS A 10 16.48 15.42 12.02
C LYS A 10 15.06 15.91 11.74
N GLU A 11 14.98 17.11 11.17
CA GLU A 11 13.71 17.63 10.65
C GLU A 11 13.08 16.63 9.68
N TYR A 12 11.76 16.40 9.81
CA TYR A 12 11.03 15.46 8.95
C TYR A 12 10.97 15.99 7.51
N GLN A 13 11.79 15.43 6.63
CA GLN A 13 11.99 15.90 5.25
C GLN A 13 10.81 15.66 4.31
N TYR A 14 9.91 14.74 4.67
CA TYR A 14 8.78 14.32 3.83
C TYR A 14 7.48 15.08 4.13
N GLY A 15 7.55 16.14 4.94
CA GLY A 15 6.39 16.89 5.45
C GLY A 15 5.64 17.75 4.42
N PHE A 16 6.11 17.86 3.19
CA PHE A 16 5.48 18.65 2.14
C PHE A 16 4.19 18.00 1.61
N VAL A 17 3.25 18.83 1.14
CA VAL A 17 2.01 18.41 0.46
C VAL A 17 2.17 18.66 -1.02
N THR A 18 1.62 17.77 -1.85
CA THR A 18 1.53 17.94 -3.30
C THR A 18 0.17 18.56 -3.62
N ASP A 19 0.16 19.68 -4.33
CA ASP A 19 -1.08 20.37 -4.70
C ASP A 19 -1.69 19.73 -5.96
N ILE A 20 -2.56 18.73 -5.71
CA ILE A 20 -3.26 17.99 -6.77
C ILE A 20 -4.73 17.86 -6.39
N GLU A 21 -5.60 18.15 -7.37
CA GLU A 21 -7.03 17.96 -7.21
C GLU A 21 -7.38 16.47 -7.14
N SER A 22 -8.09 16.08 -6.07
CA SER A 22 -8.42 14.68 -5.80
C SER A 22 -9.91 14.40 -5.95
N ASP A 23 -10.23 13.21 -6.47
CA ASP A 23 -11.55 12.59 -6.44
C ASP A 23 -11.67 11.75 -5.16
N MET A 24 -12.62 12.06 -4.30
CA MET A 24 -12.81 11.45 -3.00
C MET A 24 -14.23 10.93 -2.85
N ILE A 25 -14.39 9.84 -2.09
CA ILE A 25 -15.71 9.41 -1.61
C ILE A 25 -16.08 10.13 -0.32
N PRO A 26 -17.37 10.16 0.07
CA PRO A 26 -17.79 10.70 1.36
C PRO A 26 -17.07 10.03 2.54
N ARG A 27 -16.94 10.77 3.65
CA ARG A 27 -16.40 10.24 4.92
C ARG A 27 -17.29 9.18 5.52
N GLY A 28 -16.68 8.34 6.31
CA GLY A 28 -17.33 7.35 7.13
C GLY A 28 -17.27 5.94 6.58
N LEU A 29 -17.25 5.00 7.50
CA LEU A 29 -17.19 3.57 7.22
C LEU A 29 -18.60 2.97 7.23
N SER A 30 -19.06 2.51 6.09
CA SER A 30 -20.35 1.85 5.91
C SER A 30 -20.28 0.79 4.81
N GLU A 31 -21.32 -0.02 4.66
CA GLU A 31 -21.42 -0.93 3.51
C GLU A 31 -21.43 -0.17 2.18
N GLU A 32 -22.07 1.00 2.15
CA GLU A 32 -22.09 1.87 0.97
C GLU A 32 -20.67 2.36 0.60
N THR A 33 -19.87 2.76 1.60
CA THR A 33 -18.47 3.13 1.41
C THR A 33 -17.68 1.99 0.76
N VAL A 34 -17.87 0.74 1.21
CA VAL A 34 -17.20 -0.43 0.64
C VAL A 34 -17.63 -0.67 -0.81
N ARG A 35 -18.93 -0.51 -1.12
CA ARG A 35 -19.46 -0.61 -2.49
C ARG A 35 -18.92 0.48 -3.41
N LEU A 36 -18.85 1.73 -2.94
CA LEU A 36 -18.30 2.85 -3.69
C LEU A 36 -16.80 2.65 -4.03
N ILE A 37 -16.00 2.12 -3.10
CA ILE A 37 -14.60 1.76 -3.38
C ILE A 37 -14.52 0.76 -4.52
N SER A 38 -15.30 -0.32 -4.44
CA SER A 38 -15.31 -1.38 -5.45
C SER A 38 -15.77 -0.85 -6.82
N GLU A 39 -16.79 0.01 -6.85
CA GLU A 39 -17.29 0.68 -8.06
C GLU A 39 -16.22 1.60 -8.68
N LYS A 40 -15.60 2.48 -7.88
CA LYS A 40 -14.54 3.40 -8.33
C LYS A 40 -13.36 2.64 -8.97
N LYS A 41 -13.04 1.46 -8.45
CA LYS A 41 -11.96 0.60 -8.96
C LYS A 41 -12.41 -0.30 -10.12
N GLY A 42 -13.70 -0.37 -10.42
CA GLY A 42 -14.26 -1.23 -11.46
C GLY A 42 -13.98 -2.71 -11.18
N GLU A 43 -14.18 -3.13 -9.94
CA GLU A 43 -13.89 -4.49 -9.49
C GLU A 43 -14.99 -5.48 -9.90
N PRO A 44 -14.63 -6.75 -10.15
CA PRO A 44 -15.61 -7.81 -10.39
C PRO A 44 -16.37 -8.17 -9.11
N GLU A 45 -17.56 -8.77 -9.26
CA GLU A 45 -18.47 -9.10 -8.16
C GLU A 45 -17.79 -9.93 -7.05
N TRP A 46 -16.96 -10.92 -7.40
CA TRP A 46 -16.26 -11.75 -6.41
C TRP A 46 -15.34 -10.93 -5.47
N MET A 47 -14.79 -9.81 -5.96
CA MET A 47 -13.95 -8.92 -5.16
C MET A 47 -14.81 -8.07 -4.23
N LEU A 48 -15.95 -7.58 -4.69
CA LEU A 48 -16.93 -6.91 -3.84
C LEU A 48 -17.44 -7.84 -2.74
N GLU A 49 -17.74 -9.11 -3.06
CA GLU A 49 -18.14 -10.12 -2.05
C GLU A 49 -17.06 -10.34 -1.00
N PHE A 50 -15.78 -10.42 -1.39
CA PHE A 50 -14.65 -10.50 -0.46
C PHE A 50 -14.63 -9.30 0.49
N ARG A 51 -14.77 -8.07 -0.03
CA ARG A 51 -14.81 -6.83 0.76
C ARG A 51 -15.97 -6.81 1.74
N LEU A 52 -17.17 -7.15 1.28
CA LEU A 52 -18.37 -7.16 2.11
C LEU A 52 -18.29 -8.23 3.21
N LYS A 53 -17.71 -9.39 2.91
CA LYS A 53 -17.42 -10.43 3.92
C LYS A 53 -16.47 -9.87 4.99
N ALA A 54 -15.42 -9.19 4.59
CA ALA A 54 -14.46 -8.57 5.50
C ALA A 54 -15.11 -7.48 6.36
N TYR A 55 -15.93 -6.62 5.77
CA TYR A 55 -16.67 -5.57 6.49
C TYR A 55 -17.61 -6.16 7.55
N ARG A 56 -18.38 -7.19 7.19
CA ARG A 56 -19.25 -7.89 8.15
C ARG A 56 -18.47 -8.57 9.27
N GLN A 57 -17.26 -9.03 8.99
CA GLN A 57 -16.37 -9.59 10.01
C GLN A 57 -15.83 -8.49 10.92
N PHE A 58 -15.39 -7.35 10.36
CA PHE A 58 -14.95 -6.17 11.10
C PHE A 58 -16.00 -5.69 12.11
N LEU A 59 -17.28 -5.62 11.70
CA LEU A 59 -18.40 -5.22 12.59
C LEU A 59 -18.62 -6.15 13.80
N LYS A 60 -18.18 -7.40 13.72
CA LYS A 60 -18.26 -8.37 14.82
C LYS A 60 -17.07 -8.30 15.77
N MET A 61 -16.00 -7.68 15.36
CA MET A 61 -14.77 -7.58 16.14
C MET A 61 -14.80 -6.36 17.07
N ARG A 62 -13.96 -6.41 18.09
CA ARG A 62 -13.68 -5.27 18.97
C ARG A 62 -12.28 -4.75 18.69
N GLU A 63 -12.15 -3.42 18.67
CA GLU A 63 -10.85 -2.78 18.58
C GLU A 63 -9.97 -3.21 19.76
N PRO A 64 -8.71 -3.62 19.52
CA PRO A 64 -7.82 -4.11 20.58
C PRO A 64 -7.30 -2.95 21.43
N LYS A 65 -8.03 -2.58 22.48
CA LYS A 65 -7.63 -1.54 23.46
C LYS A 65 -6.76 -2.08 24.61
N HIS A 66 -6.48 -3.39 24.59
CA HIS A 66 -5.79 -4.10 25.69
C HIS A 66 -4.32 -4.43 25.38
N TRP A 67 -3.76 -3.95 24.29
CA TRP A 67 -2.35 -4.13 23.99
C TRP A 67 -1.49 -3.41 25.02
N PRO A 68 -0.60 -4.11 25.75
CA PRO A 68 -0.12 -3.66 27.04
C PRO A 68 0.71 -2.38 27.02
N ASN A 69 1.36 -2.05 25.94
CA ASN A 69 2.27 -0.89 25.88
C ASN A 69 1.85 0.19 24.87
N ILE A 70 0.68 0.05 24.25
CA ILE A 70 0.19 1.01 23.26
C ILE A 70 -1.02 1.73 23.84
N LYS A 71 -0.85 3.03 24.05
CA LYS A 71 -1.94 3.96 24.42
C LYS A 71 -2.09 4.95 23.28
N TYR A 72 -3.24 4.96 22.65
CA TYR A 72 -3.59 5.91 21.60
C TYR A 72 -5.00 6.45 21.84
N PRO A 73 -5.31 7.67 21.39
CA PRO A 73 -6.67 8.19 21.40
C PRO A 73 -7.60 7.33 20.59
N GLU A 74 -8.89 7.41 20.87
CA GLU A 74 -9.90 6.67 20.12
C GLU A 74 -9.90 7.10 18.65
N VAL A 75 -9.90 6.12 17.73
CA VAL A 75 -9.98 6.39 16.29
C VAL A 75 -11.44 6.59 15.91
N ASP A 76 -11.76 7.75 15.34
CA ASP A 76 -13.08 8.00 14.77
C ASP A 76 -13.14 7.49 13.32
N TYR A 77 -13.63 6.26 13.15
CA TYR A 77 -13.79 5.64 11.82
C TYR A 77 -14.82 6.35 10.94
N GLN A 78 -15.64 7.25 11.48
CA GLN A 78 -16.62 8.00 10.72
C GLN A 78 -16.07 9.36 10.22
N ASP A 79 -14.94 9.82 10.76
CA ASP A 79 -14.25 11.04 10.27
C ASP A 79 -13.09 10.73 9.29
N ILE A 80 -13.07 9.55 8.68
CA ILE A 80 -12.03 9.12 7.72
C ILE A 80 -12.60 9.02 6.31
N ILE A 81 -11.84 9.51 5.32
CA ILE A 81 -12.07 9.26 3.90
C ILE A 81 -11.32 7.98 3.51
N TYR A 82 -12.04 6.98 3.00
CA TYR A 82 -11.50 5.66 2.71
C TYR A 82 -10.99 5.48 1.27
N TYR A 83 -11.21 6.48 0.42
CA TYR A 83 -10.69 6.50 -0.94
C TYR A 83 -10.46 7.95 -1.39
N SER A 84 -9.25 8.21 -1.86
CA SER A 84 -8.83 9.47 -2.48
C SER A 84 -7.89 9.15 -3.64
N ALA A 85 -8.12 9.74 -4.80
CA ALA A 85 -7.27 9.54 -5.97
C ALA A 85 -7.10 10.86 -6.73
N PRO A 86 -5.96 11.13 -7.38
CA PRO A 86 -5.82 12.26 -8.29
C PRO A 86 -6.91 12.23 -9.35
N LYS A 87 -7.53 13.37 -9.66
CA LYS A 87 -8.61 13.45 -10.68
C LYS A 87 -8.14 13.06 -12.08
N GLN A 88 -6.87 13.22 -12.39
CA GLN A 88 -6.31 12.71 -13.63
C GLN A 88 -6.25 11.18 -13.57
N LYS A 89 -6.85 10.54 -14.58
CA LYS A 89 -6.94 9.08 -14.65
C LYS A 89 -5.55 8.46 -14.57
N ALA A 90 -5.36 7.70 -13.50
CA ALA A 90 -4.16 6.96 -13.19
C ALA A 90 -3.92 5.78 -14.13
N THR A 91 -2.76 5.19 -14.02
CA THR A 91 -2.22 4.06 -14.77
C THR A 91 -2.15 4.31 -16.28
N LYS A 92 -1.23 5.17 -16.65
CA LYS A 92 -0.91 5.41 -18.04
C LYS A 92 0.26 4.51 -18.46
N ALA A 93 0.21 4.03 -19.69
CA ALA A 93 1.22 3.12 -20.24
C ALA A 93 2.61 3.77 -20.40
N SER A 94 2.68 5.11 -20.27
CA SER A 94 3.92 5.89 -20.39
C SER A 94 4.02 6.93 -19.30
N LEU A 95 5.23 7.15 -18.81
CA LEU A 95 5.56 8.21 -17.85
C LEU A 95 5.29 9.62 -18.41
N ASP A 96 5.34 9.79 -19.75
CA ASP A 96 5.04 11.06 -20.41
C ASP A 96 3.58 11.50 -20.25
N GLU A 97 2.74 10.59 -19.80
CA GLU A 97 1.32 10.84 -19.56
C GLU A 97 0.98 11.06 -18.07
N VAL A 98 1.94 10.86 -17.16
CA VAL A 98 1.78 11.12 -15.72
C VAL A 98 1.84 12.61 -15.45
N ASP A 99 1.00 13.08 -14.52
CA ASP A 99 1.01 14.49 -14.10
C ASP A 99 2.42 14.94 -13.69
N PRO A 100 2.94 16.04 -14.27
CA PRO A 100 4.27 16.55 -13.93
C PRO A 100 4.47 16.85 -12.44
N GLU A 101 3.41 17.19 -11.72
CA GLU A 101 3.49 17.45 -10.27
C GLU A 101 3.68 16.16 -9.48
N LEU A 102 3.03 15.06 -9.91
CA LEU A 102 3.28 13.73 -9.35
C LEU A 102 4.72 13.27 -9.60
N LEU A 103 5.21 13.43 -10.82
CA LEU A 103 6.61 13.10 -11.13
C LEU A 103 7.60 13.87 -10.26
N ARG A 104 7.38 15.19 -10.10
CA ARG A 104 8.20 16.05 -9.22
C ARG A 104 8.11 15.61 -7.75
N THR A 105 6.93 15.18 -7.30
CA THR A 105 6.75 14.66 -5.95
C THR A 105 7.62 13.44 -5.69
N PHE A 106 7.59 12.45 -6.57
CA PHE A 106 8.42 11.26 -6.42
C PHE A 106 9.92 11.57 -6.58
N GLU A 107 10.29 12.51 -7.44
CA GLU A 107 11.68 12.97 -7.57
C GLU A 107 12.18 13.65 -6.27
N LYS A 108 11.37 14.51 -5.63
CA LYS A 108 11.68 15.07 -4.29
C LYS A 108 11.82 14.02 -3.20
N LEU A 109 11.08 12.92 -3.31
CA LEU A 109 11.16 11.78 -2.40
C LEU A 109 12.38 10.90 -2.66
N GLY A 110 13.19 11.20 -3.69
CA GLY A 110 14.34 10.41 -4.09
C GLY A 110 13.98 9.13 -4.84
N ILE A 111 12.78 9.08 -5.43
CA ILE A 111 12.24 7.94 -6.17
C ILE A 111 12.01 8.35 -7.64
N PRO A 112 13.06 8.38 -8.47
CA PRO A 112 12.91 8.73 -9.85
C PRO A 112 12.15 7.63 -10.60
N LEU A 113 11.03 7.99 -11.22
CA LEU A 113 10.23 7.06 -12.02
C LEU A 113 10.78 6.86 -13.43
N ASN A 114 11.73 7.70 -13.86
CA ASN A 114 12.36 7.58 -15.16
C ASN A 114 13.44 6.49 -15.16
N GLU A 115 13.24 5.42 -15.91
CA GLU A 115 14.14 4.26 -16.00
C GLU A 115 15.57 4.65 -16.42
N GLN A 116 15.75 5.69 -17.21
CA GLN A 116 17.08 6.17 -17.64
C GLN A 116 17.86 6.86 -16.51
N LYS A 117 17.17 7.40 -15.50
CA LYS A 117 17.78 8.02 -14.31
C LYS A 117 18.05 6.99 -13.20
N GLN A 118 17.56 5.76 -13.34
CA GLN A 118 17.72 4.72 -12.33
C GLN A 118 19.08 4.02 -12.49
N LEU A 119 20.04 4.41 -11.67
CA LEU A 119 21.36 3.77 -11.62
C LEU A 119 21.35 2.36 -10.99
N ALA A 120 20.23 1.92 -10.39
CA ALA A 120 20.21 0.81 -9.46
C ALA A 120 19.57 -0.49 -9.98
N ASN A 121 19.08 -0.57 -11.21
CA ASN A 121 18.38 -1.77 -11.73
C ASN A 121 17.25 -2.26 -10.78
N VAL A 122 16.43 -1.32 -10.30
CA VAL A 122 15.26 -1.57 -9.42
C VAL A 122 13.99 -1.24 -10.19
N ALA A 123 13.02 -2.16 -10.22
CA ALA A 123 11.68 -1.85 -10.71
C ALA A 123 10.86 -1.18 -9.59
N VAL A 124 10.21 -0.08 -9.92
CA VAL A 124 9.43 0.71 -8.94
C VAL A 124 7.97 0.79 -9.34
N ASP A 125 7.09 0.55 -8.38
CA ASP A 125 5.66 0.92 -8.43
C ASP A 125 5.42 2.11 -7.49
N ALA A 126 4.85 3.19 -8.01
CA ALA A 126 4.58 4.41 -7.26
C ALA A 126 3.09 4.53 -7.00
N VAL A 127 2.70 4.51 -5.73
CA VAL A 127 1.32 4.64 -5.28
C VAL A 127 1.13 5.99 -4.60
N PHE A 128 0.12 6.73 -5.04
CA PHE A 128 -0.25 8.03 -4.50
C PHE A 128 -1.70 7.98 -4.00
N ASP A 129 -1.88 8.18 -2.70
CA ASP A 129 -3.14 7.93 -2.00
C ASP A 129 -3.70 6.52 -2.33
N SER A 130 -4.83 6.44 -3.01
CA SER A 130 -5.54 5.18 -3.27
C SER A 130 -5.26 4.52 -4.62
N VAL A 131 -4.27 5.00 -5.39
CA VAL A 131 -4.01 4.48 -6.74
C VAL A 131 -2.52 4.38 -7.09
N SER A 132 -2.15 3.34 -7.85
CA SER A 132 -0.85 3.28 -8.51
C SER A 132 -0.83 4.26 -9.68
N VAL A 133 0.19 5.09 -9.74
CA VAL A 133 0.35 6.13 -10.77
C VAL A 133 1.37 5.75 -11.83
N ALA A 134 2.32 4.89 -11.51
CA ALA A 134 3.33 4.40 -12.46
C ALA A 134 4.01 3.13 -11.97
N THR A 135 4.26 2.18 -12.88
CA THR A 135 5.09 1.00 -12.63
C THR A 135 6.16 0.89 -13.72
N THR A 136 7.41 0.78 -13.31
CA THR A 136 8.57 0.72 -14.23
C THR A 136 8.96 -0.73 -14.55
N TYR A 137 9.67 -0.94 -15.66
CA TYR A 137 10.25 -2.24 -16.10
C TYR A 137 9.27 -3.41 -16.30
N LYS A 138 7.97 -3.17 -16.43
CA LYS A 138 6.95 -4.23 -16.62
C LYS A 138 7.31 -5.19 -17.75
N GLU A 139 7.69 -4.67 -18.92
CA GLU A 139 8.01 -5.50 -20.10
C GLU A 139 9.29 -6.32 -19.89
N LYS A 140 10.25 -5.81 -19.15
CA LYS A 140 11.48 -6.56 -18.83
C LYS A 140 11.18 -7.71 -17.88
N LEU A 141 10.37 -7.48 -16.86
CA LEU A 141 9.93 -8.51 -15.90
C LEU A 141 9.07 -9.58 -16.59
N LYS A 142 8.15 -9.16 -17.45
CA LYS A 142 7.26 -10.04 -18.21
C LYS A 142 8.02 -11.05 -19.09
N LYS A 143 9.18 -10.68 -19.65
CA LYS A 143 10.04 -11.61 -20.41
C LYS A 143 10.54 -12.79 -19.57
N HIS A 144 10.59 -12.65 -18.25
CA HIS A 144 10.94 -13.71 -17.30
C HIS A 144 9.69 -14.37 -16.67
N GLY A 145 8.48 -13.99 -17.10
CA GLY A 145 7.22 -14.45 -16.51
C GLY A 145 6.91 -13.83 -15.14
N VAL A 146 7.71 -12.86 -14.69
CA VAL A 146 7.49 -12.16 -13.42
C VAL A 146 6.38 -11.12 -13.59
N VAL A 147 5.37 -11.17 -12.72
CA VAL A 147 4.34 -10.15 -12.62
C VAL A 147 4.72 -9.20 -11.50
N PHE A 148 4.72 -7.90 -11.81
CA PHE A 148 4.82 -6.82 -10.84
C PHE A 148 3.89 -5.69 -11.28
N CYS A 149 2.82 -5.50 -10.56
CA CYS A 149 1.79 -4.53 -10.90
C CYS A 149 0.99 -4.09 -9.67
N SER A 150 0.14 -3.08 -9.84
CA SER A 150 -0.82 -2.69 -8.81
C SER A 150 -1.82 -3.82 -8.51
N PHE A 151 -2.37 -3.81 -7.30
CA PHE A 151 -3.38 -4.78 -6.92
C PHE A 151 -4.65 -4.64 -7.79
N THR A 152 -5.00 -3.41 -8.17
CA THR A 152 -6.11 -3.12 -9.08
C THR A 152 -5.93 -3.77 -10.46
N GLU A 153 -4.73 -3.71 -11.02
CA GLU A 153 -4.39 -4.36 -12.28
C GLU A 153 -4.42 -5.88 -12.13
N ALA A 154 -3.85 -6.40 -11.04
CA ALA A 154 -3.81 -7.84 -10.77
C ALA A 154 -5.20 -8.48 -10.65
N ILE A 155 -6.17 -7.79 -10.04
CA ILE A 155 -7.57 -8.27 -9.96
C ILE A 155 -8.17 -8.47 -11.35
N LYS A 156 -7.80 -7.64 -12.34
CA LYS A 156 -8.32 -7.68 -13.72
C LYS A 156 -7.57 -8.68 -14.59
N ASP A 157 -6.25 -8.64 -14.54
CA ASP A 157 -5.38 -9.36 -15.50
C ASP A 157 -4.95 -10.74 -14.98
N HIS A 158 -4.95 -10.95 -13.64
CA HIS A 158 -4.53 -12.18 -12.99
C HIS A 158 -5.55 -12.69 -11.93
N PRO A 159 -6.87 -12.70 -12.24
CA PRO A 159 -7.92 -12.99 -11.26
C PRO A 159 -7.76 -14.35 -10.57
N GLU A 160 -7.26 -15.36 -11.28
CA GLU A 160 -7.11 -16.71 -10.71
C GLU A 160 -6.00 -16.76 -9.64
N LEU A 161 -4.91 -16.00 -9.83
CA LEU A 161 -3.86 -15.88 -8.82
C LEU A 161 -4.36 -15.14 -7.60
N ILE A 162 -5.09 -14.03 -7.80
CA ILE A 162 -5.66 -13.27 -6.69
C ILE A 162 -6.68 -14.11 -5.91
N LYS A 163 -7.60 -14.80 -6.57
CA LYS A 163 -8.57 -15.69 -5.90
C LYS A 163 -7.90 -16.80 -5.11
N LYS A 164 -6.76 -17.32 -5.61
CA LYS A 164 -6.03 -18.41 -4.95
C LYS A 164 -5.30 -17.93 -3.69
N TYR A 165 -4.68 -16.76 -3.74
CA TYR A 165 -3.73 -16.35 -2.72
C TYR A 165 -4.20 -15.22 -1.80
N LEU A 166 -5.12 -14.34 -2.24
CA LEU A 166 -5.63 -13.25 -1.41
C LEU A 166 -6.35 -13.78 -0.16
N GLY A 167 -5.85 -13.38 1.00
CA GLY A 167 -6.41 -13.80 2.28
C GLY A 167 -6.05 -15.24 2.66
N SER A 168 -5.12 -15.90 1.96
CA SER A 168 -4.65 -17.24 2.30
C SER A 168 -3.72 -17.26 3.50
N VAL A 169 -2.98 -16.17 3.73
CA VAL A 169 -2.03 -16.02 4.85
C VAL A 169 -2.58 -15.10 5.92
N VAL A 170 -3.28 -14.04 5.52
CA VAL A 170 -3.98 -13.12 6.41
C VAL A 170 -5.48 -13.13 6.06
N PRO A 171 -6.25 -14.07 6.60
CA PRO A 171 -7.69 -14.16 6.33
C PRO A 171 -8.43 -12.94 6.87
N VAL A 172 -9.62 -12.67 6.33
CA VAL A 172 -10.46 -11.53 6.71
C VAL A 172 -10.84 -11.47 8.19
N GLY A 173 -10.70 -12.57 8.90
CA GLY A 173 -10.97 -12.67 10.33
C GLY A 173 -9.73 -12.69 11.22
N ASP A 174 -8.53 -12.42 10.68
CA ASP A 174 -7.27 -12.52 11.42
C ASP A 174 -7.22 -11.57 12.63
N ASN A 175 -7.43 -10.30 12.41
CA ASN A 175 -7.52 -9.28 13.45
C ASN A 175 -8.36 -8.08 12.98
N TYR A 176 -8.68 -7.18 13.90
CA TYR A 176 -9.52 -6.02 13.66
C TYR A 176 -9.05 -5.13 12.50
N PHE A 177 -7.76 -4.76 12.47
CA PHE A 177 -7.21 -3.90 11.43
C PHE A 177 -6.99 -4.63 10.09
N ALA A 178 -6.74 -5.94 10.11
CA ALA A 178 -6.70 -6.76 8.90
C ALA A 178 -8.10 -6.93 8.28
N ALA A 179 -9.14 -7.04 9.11
CA ALA A 179 -10.53 -7.06 8.65
C ALA A 179 -10.92 -5.71 8.03
N LEU A 180 -10.56 -4.59 8.68
CA LEU A 180 -10.75 -3.25 8.13
C LEU A 180 -10.01 -3.09 6.79
N ASN A 181 -8.72 -3.42 6.74
CA ASN A 181 -7.97 -3.36 5.49
C ASN A 181 -8.65 -4.18 4.39
N SER A 182 -9.02 -5.43 4.68
CA SER A 182 -9.65 -6.31 3.68
C SER A 182 -10.97 -5.76 3.13
N ALA A 183 -11.69 -4.94 3.92
CA ALA A 183 -12.91 -4.28 3.46
C ALA A 183 -12.65 -3.06 2.57
N VAL A 184 -11.62 -2.25 2.89
CA VAL A 184 -11.45 -0.92 2.32
C VAL A 184 -10.12 -0.69 1.60
N PHE A 185 -9.21 -1.67 1.49
CA PHE A 185 -7.94 -1.42 0.81
C PHE A 185 -8.17 -0.87 -0.59
N SER A 186 -7.40 0.16 -0.93
CA SER A 186 -7.60 0.89 -2.17
C SER A 186 -6.64 0.43 -3.27
N ASP A 187 -5.38 0.26 -2.94
CA ASP A 187 -4.39 -0.33 -3.85
C ASP A 187 -3.24 -0.99 -3.05
N GLY A 188 -2.23 -1.40 -3.75
CA GLY A 188 -1.07 -2.06 -3.21
C GLY A 188 -0.32 -2.79 -4.30
N SER A 189 0.54 -3.72 -3.93
CA SER A 189 1.39 -4.41 -4.87
C SER A 189 1.07 -5.88 -4.98
N PHE A 190 1.03 -6.35 -6.20
CA PHE A 190 1.02 -7.77 -6.52
C PHE A 190 2.32 -8.17 -7.19
N VAL A 191 2.99 -9.16 -6.61
CA VAL A 191 4.20 -9.77 -7.15
C VAL A 191 3.98 -11.27 -7.30
N PHE A 192 4.24 -11.80 -8.49
CA PHE A 192 4.26 -13.23 -8.73
C PHE A 192 5.55 -13.60 -9.47
N VAL A 193 6.28 -14.57 -8.91
CA VAL A 193 7.52 -15.09 -9.52
C VAL A 193 7.32 -16.58 -9.80
N PRO A 194 7.34 -17.00 -11.08
CA PRO A 194 7.08 -18.38 -11.45
C PRO A 194 8.19 -19.32 -11.02
N LYS A 195 7.89 -20.62 -11.00
CA LYS A 195 8.76 -21.71 -10.60
C LYS A 195 10.17 -21.62 -11.18
N GLY A 196 11.18 -21.70 -10.33
CA GLY A 196 12.60 -21.71 -10.68
C GLY A 196 13.16 -20.39 -11.19
N VAL A 197 12.38 -19.32 -11.19
CA VAL A 197 12.81 -18.00 -11.68
C VAL A 197 13.43 -17.20 -10.54
N ARG A 198 14.65 -16.70 -10.77
CA ARG A 198 15.23 -15.63 -9.95
C ARG A 198 14.84 -14.29 -10.57
N CYS A 199 14.11 -13.46 -9.84
CA CYS A 199 13.72 -12.14 -10.30
C CYS A 199 14.98 -11.35 -10.75
N PRO A 200 15.01 -10.83 -11.98
CA PRO A 200 16.24 -10.26 -12.57
C PRO A 200 16.66 -8.92 -11.97
N MET A 201 15.83 -8.34 -11.12
CA MET A 201 16.08 -7.06 -10.46
C MET A 201 15.35 -7.00 -9.12
N GLU A 202 15.74 -6.06 -8.26
CA GLU A 202 14.97 -5.75 -7.06
C GLU A 202 13.66 -5.04 -7.42
N LEU A 203 12.60 -5.35 -6.67
CA LEU A 203 11.31 -4.70 -6.83
C LEU A 203 11.08 -3.75 -5.65
N SER A 204 10.47 -2.61 -5.90
CA SER A 204 10.14 -1.66 -4.85
C SER A 204 8.79 -1.02 -5.09
N THR A 205 7.98 -0.91 -4.05
CA THR A 205 6.79 -0.07 -4.08
C THR A 205 6.92 1.07 -3.10
N TYR A 206 6.52 2.25 -3.54
CA TYR A 206 6.54 3.43 -2.71
C TYR A 206 5.15 4.02 -2.57
N PHE A 207 4.68 4.10 -1.32
CA PHE A 207 3.37 4.65 -0.96
C PHE A 207 3.51 6.07 -0.43
N ARG A 208 2.79 7.00 -1.03
CA ARG A 208 2.69 8.39 -0.58
C ARG A 208 1.26 8.72 -0.21
N ILE A 209 0.99 8.91 1.06
CA ILE A 209 -0.25 9.55 1.52
C ILE A 209 -0.10 11.04 1.26
N ASN A 210 -1.09 11.68 0.67
CA ASN A 210 -1.04 13.12 0.41
C ASN A 210 -2.24 13.88 0.96
N ASN A 211 -3.40 13.23 1.07
CA ASN A 211 -4.62 13.87 1.56
C ASN A 211 -4.70 13.80 3.09
N GLN A 212 -4.89 14.97 3.75
CA GLN A 212 -4.93 15.09 5.22
C GLN A 212 -6.07 14.30 5.89
N GLU A 213 -7.17 14.10 5.19
CA GLU A 213 -8.40 13.54 5.73
C GLU A 213 -8.59 12.06 5.33
N SER A 214 -7.68 11.53 4.51
CA SER A 214 -7.71 10.15 4.05
C SER A 214 -6.94 9.23 4.97
N GLY A 215 -7.50 8.05 5.22
CA GLY A 215 -6.73 6.91 5.68
C GLY A 215 -5.97 6.26 4.52
N GLN A 216 -4.96 5.46 4.85
CA GLN A 216 -4.21 4.68 3.89
C GLN A 216 -4.38 3.19 4.20
N PHE A 217 -4.83 2.44 3.20
CA PHE A 217 -5.17 1.03 3.33
C PHE A 217 -4.56 0.25 2.19
N GLU A 218 -3.31 -0.16 2.36
CA GLU A 218 -2.54 -0.87 1.33
C GLU A 218 -2.65 -2.37 1.51
N ARG A 219 -2.60 -3.10 0.39
CA ARG A 219 -2.51 -4.55 0.41
C ARG A 219 -1.40 -5.04 -0.51
N THR A 220 -0.40 -5.68 0.07
CA THR A 220 0.71 -6.28 -0.67
C THR A 220 0.59 -7.80 -0.63
N LEU A 221 0.70 -8.44 -1.80
CA LEU A 221 0.75 -9.88 -1.95
C LEU A 221 1.96 -10.26 -2.81
N VAL A 222 2.89 -11.02 -2.20
CA VAL A 222 4.07 -11.54 -2.89
C VAL A 222 4.00 -13.06 -2.90
N VAL A 223 4.02 -13.64 -4.10
CA VAL A 223 4.01 -15.09 -4.31
C VAL A 223 5.27 -15.50 -5.06
N ALA A 224 6.06 -16.37 -4.46
CA ALA A 224 7.21 -17.01 -5.07
C ALA A 224 6.93 -18.51 -5.18
N GLU A 225 6.84 -19.00 -6.42
CA GLU A 225 6.65 -20.44 -6.68
C GLU A 225 7.91 -21.26 -6.38
N GLU A 226 7.81 -22.56 -6.43
CA GLU A 226 8.88 -23.52 -6.09
C GLU A 226 10.24 -23.10 -6.71
N GLY A 227 11.27 -22.96 -5.85
CA GLY A 227 12.62 -22.56 -6.22
C GLY A 227 12.77 -21.13 -6.75
N ALA A 228 11.73 -20.28 -6.62
CA ALA A 228 11.78 -18.90 -7.07
C ALA A 228 12.50 -17.98 -6.06
N TYR A 229 13.00 -16.84 -6.55
CA TYR A 229 13.64 -15.82 -5.72
C TYR A 229 13.14 -14.42 -6.06
N VAL A 230 12.83 -13.62 -5.04
CA VAL A 230 12.54 -12.20 -5.19
C VAL A 230 13.04 -11.38 -4.00
N SER A 231 13.56 -10.19 -4.29
CA SER A 231 13.81 -9.13 -3.30
C SER A 231 12.81 -8.00 -3.52
N TYR A 232 12.07 -7.64 -2.47
CA TYR A 232 11.03 -6.62 -2.51
C TYR A 232 11.19 -5.64 -1.35
N LEU A 233 11.20 -4.36 -1.67
CA LEU A 233 11.28 -3.24 -0.73
C LEU A 233 9.99 -2.42 -0.77
N GLU A 234 9.41 -2.17 0.39
CA GLU A 234 8.25 -1.31 0.55
C GLU A 234 8.63 -0.02 1.29
N GLY A 235 8.32 1.13 0.71
CA GLY A 235 8.54 2.44 1.29
C GLY A 235 7.23 3.19 1.50
N CYS A 236 7.04 3.82 2.67
CA CYS A 236 5.83 4.59 2.98
C CYS A 236 6.19 5.94 3.58
N THR A 237 5.50 7.00 3.14
CA THR A 237 5.61 8.35 3.72
C THR A 237 4.27 9.08 3.73
N ALA A 238 4.15 10.07 4.62
CA ALA A 238 3.03 11.01 4.66
C ALA A 238 3.52 12.44 4.87
N PRO A 239 2.75 13.48 4.47
CA PRO A 239 3.02 14.84 4.85
C PRO A 239 2.90 15.06 6.36
N LYS A 240 3.31 16.26 6.80
CA LYS A 240 3.10 16.73 8.17
C LYS A 240 1.73 17.41 8.26
N PHE A 241 0.82 16.82 9.03
CA PHE A 241 -0.52 17.37 9.26
C PHE A 241 -0.83 17.46 10.75
N ASP A 242 -1.73 18.39 11.11
CA ASP A 242 -2.18 18.60 12.50
C ASP A 242 -3.30 17.62 12.91
N LYS A 243 -3.78 16.79 11.98
CA LYS A 243 -4.75 15.71 12.23
C LYS A 243 -4.05 14.36 12.23
N ASN A 244 -4.52 13.46 13.08
CA ASN A 244 -4.09 12.07 13.07
C ASN A 244 -4.65 11.36 11.82
N GLN A 245 -3.81 10.57 11.17
CA GLN A 245 -4.20 9.74 10.04
C GLN A 245 -4.13 8.26 10.41
N LEU A 246 -5.02 7.46 9.85
CA LEU A 246 -5.01 6.01 10.03
C LEU A 246 -4.33 5.33 8.83
N HIS A 247 -3.27 4.58 9.12
CA HIS A 247 -2.64 3.65 8.20
C HIS A 247 -2.88 2.23 8.70
N ALA A 248 -3.61 1.43 7.93
CA ALA A 248 -3.82 0.03 8.23
C ALA A 248 -3.50 -0.81 6.99
N ALA A 249 -2.34 -1.46 6.99
CA ALA A 249 -1.84 -2.23 5.86
C ALA A 249 -1.80 -3.73 6.14
N VAL A 250 -1.88 -4.52 5.07
CA VAL A 250 -1.69 -5.97 5.14
C VAL A 250 -0.68 -6.41 4.09
N VAL A 251 0.28 -7.23 4.52
CA VAL A 251 1.28 -7.87 3.65
C VAL A 251 1.18 -9.37 3.81
N GLU A 252 0.98 -10.06 2.70
CA GLU A 252 0.97 -11.51 2.60
C GLU A 252 2.15 -11.98 1.74
N LEU A 253 2.99 -12.84 2.30
CA LEU A 253 4.11 -13.46 1.59
C LEU A 253 3.85 -14.97 1.49
N VAL A 254 3.92 -15.51 0.29
CA VAL A 254 3.75 -16.95 0.03
C VAL A 254 5.01 -17.46 -0.63
N ALA A 255 5.82 -18.23 0.10
CA ALA A 255 6.98 -18.92 -0.42
C ALA A 255 6.66 -20.42 -0.54
N LEU A 256 6.63 -20.95 -1.76
CA LEU A 256 6.47 -22.39 -1.98
C LEU A 256 7.80 -23.11 -1.81
N ASP A 257 7.85 -24.43 -1.99
CA ASP A 257 9.00 -25.27 -1.73
C ASP A 257 10.29 -24.68 -2.33
N ASP A 258 11.37 -24.58 -1.54
CA ASP A 258 12.68 -24.02 -1.91
C ASP A 258 12.65 -22.56 -2.44
N ALA A 259 11.54 -21.83 -2.29
CA ALA A 259 11.47 -20.42 -2.67
C ALA A 259 12.05 -19.50 -1.59
N GLU A 260 12.58 -18.35 -2.03
CA GLU A 260 13.13 -17.33 -1.16
C GLU A 260 12.51 -15.96 -1.45
N ILE A 261 11.89 -15.35 -0.44
CA ILE A 261 11.38 -13.97 -0.49
C ILE A 261 12.18 -13.12 0.50
N LYS A 262 12.95 -12.16 -0.01
CA LYS A 262 13.58 -11.12 0.80
C LYS A 262 12.65 -9.91 0.84
N TYR A 263 11.93 -9.73 1.95
CA TYR A 263 11.05 -8.59 2.15
C TYR A 263 11.68 -7.57 3.11
N SER A 264 11.67 -6.31 2.69
CA SER A 264 12.12 -5.17 3.52
C SER A 264 11.10 -4.05 3.49
N THR A 265 11.02 -3.26 4.57
CA THR A 265 10.15 -2.09 4.62
C THR A 265 10.85 -0.92 5.28
N VAL A 266 10.62 0.28 4.73
CA VAL A 266 11.03 1.56 5.30
C VAL A 266 9.80 2.42 5.46
N GLN A 267 9.48 2.80 6.68
CA GLN A 267 8.32 3.62 7.00
C GLN A 267 8.78 4.92 7.65
N ASN A 268 8.57 6.03 6.97
CA ASN A 268 8.90 7.36 7.45
C ASN A 268 7.60 8.11 7.74
N TRP A 269 7.18 8.04 9.00
CA TRP A 269 5.96 8.67 9.45
C TRP A 269 6.25 9.90 10.30
N TYR A 270 5.42 10.92 10.14
CA TYR A 270 5.40 12.04 11.08
C TYR A 270 4.78 11.56 12.39
N ALA A 271 5.50 11.78 13.48
CA ALA A 271 5.09 11.28 14.81
C ALA A 271 4.05 12.17 15.52
N GLY A 272 3.73 13.35 14.96
CA GLY A 272 3.00 14.41 15.63
C GLY A 272 3.95 15.50 16.16
N ASP A 273 3.38 16.59 16.64
CA ASP A 273 4.12 17.69 17.27
C ASP A 273 4.36 17.44 18.77
N GLU A 274 5.05 18.39 19.43
CA GLU A 274 5.34 18.33 20.87
C GLU A 274 4.07 18.40 21.74
N GLU A 275 2.97 18.92 21.20
CA GLU A 275 1.66 18.99 21.85
C GLU A 275 0.82 17.72 21.63
N GLY A 276 1.33 16.76 20.84
CA GLY A 276 0.65 15.50 20.50
C GLY A 276 -0.41 15.65 19.41
N LYS A 277 -0.35 16.70 18.58
CA LYS A 277 -1.24 16.89 17.42
C LYS A 277 -0.63 16.23 16.18
N GLY A 278 -1.49 15.66 15.34
CA GLY A 278 -1.09 14.99 14.11
C GLY A 278 -0.47 13.61 14.38
N GLY A 279 0.29 13.13 13.41
CA GLY A 279 0.90 11.79 13.45
C GLY A 279 0.05 10.72 12.78
N ILE A 280 0.62 9.51 12.74
CA ILE A 280 0.02 8.36 12.03
C ILE A 280 -0.26 7.24 13.02
N TYR A 281 -1.51 6.78 13.07
CA TYR A 281 -1.85 5.47 13.65
C TYR A 281 -1.45 4.38 12.67
N ASN A 282 -0.35 3.69 12.95
CA ASN A 282 0.25 2.75 12.03
C ASN A 282 0.00 1.30 12.50
N PHE A 283 -1.02 0.66 11.94
CA PHE A 283 -1.38 -0.73 12.23
C PHE A 283 -1.11 -1.61 11.01
N VAL A 284 -0.06 -2.41 11.07
CA VAL A 284 0.36 -3.25 9.94
C VAL A 284 0.39 -4.71 10.33
N THR A 285 -0.28 -5.55 9.53
CA THR A 285 -0.25 -7.00 9.64
C THR A 285 0.61 -7.55 8.51
N LYS A 286 1.78 -8.12 8.84
CA LYS A 286 2.69 -8.75 7.88
C LYS A 286 2.91 -10.20 8.25
N ARG A 287 2.65 -11.12 7.31
CA ARG A 287 2.81 -12.56 7.53
C ARG A 287 3.34 -13.27 6.31
N GLY A 288 4.12 -14.32 6.56
CA GLY A 288 4.60 -15.25 5.57
C GLY A 288 4.10 -16.66 5.84
N ALA A 289 3.82 -17.39 4.77
CA ALA A 289 3.62 -18.83 4.74
C ALA A 289 4.76 -19.45 3.91
N CYS A 290 5.38 -20.52 4.48
CA CYS A 290 6.45 -21.30 3.87
C CYS A 290 6.06 -22.77 3.90
#